data_a2120a517fd06db1aad0f84447ab5bc5
#
_entry.id   a2120a517fd06db1aad0f84447ab5bc5
#
_cell.length_a   1.000
_cell.length_b   1.000
_cell.length_c   1.000
_cell.angle_alpha   90.00
_cell.angle_beta   90.00
_cell.angle_gamma   90.00
#
_symmetry.space_group_name_H-M   'P 1'
#
loop_
_entity.id
_entity.type
_entity.pdbx_description
1 polymer ?
#
loop_
_entity_poly.entity_id
_entity_poly.type
_entity_poly.pdbx_seq_one_letter_code
_entity_poly.pdbx_strand_id
1 'polypeptide(L)'
;MQLNKRRVLYVEDHEDTRELITIVLRQRDFEVANAYTVDGGVRLASEERFDLYLLDSWLPDGSGLDLCRRIRKFDQVTPILFYSAAAYEADKNMALSAGAQAYLIKPSQTSELCDLVSSLIDKANQKASMGFPG
;
A
#
# COMPACT_ATOMS: atom_id res chain seq x y z
N MET A 1 -0.32 -18.04 22.68
CA MET A 1 -0.63 -18.15 21.26
C MET A 1 -0.23 -16.91 20.51
N GLN A 2 0.40 -17.09 19.39
CA GLN A 2 0.86 -15.96 18.62
C GLN A 2 -0.13 -15.59 17.52
N LEU A 3 -0.55 -14.34 17.52
CA LEU A 3 -1.41 -13.87 16.45
C LEU A 3 -0.60 -13.49 15.24
N ASN A 4 -1.13 -13.74 14.05
CA ASN A 4 -0.49 -13.31 12.83
C ASN A 4 -0.58 -11.81 12.73
N LYS A 5 0.56 -11.17 12.45
CA LYS A 5 0.57 -9.74 12.20
C LYS A 5 0.01 -9.44 10.83
N ARG A 6 -0.58 -8.28 10.70
CA ARG A 6 -1.00 -7.77 9.40
C ARG A 6 0.23 -7.39 8.60
N ARG A 7 0.25 -7.76 7.34
CA ARG A 7 1.40 -7.59 6.48
C ARG A 7 1.18 -6.49 5.45
N VAL A 8 2.15 -5.58 5.38
CA VAL A 8 2.15 -4.47 4.43
C VAL A 8 3.34 -4.61 3.50
N LEU A 9 3.09 -4.50 2.20
CA LEU A 9 4.18 -4.36 1.22
C LEU A 9 4.35 -2.86 0.96
N TYR A 10 5.50 -2.33 1.32
CA TYR A 10 5.80 -0.91 1.14
C TYR A 10 6.81 -0.73 0.03
N VAL A 11 6.41 -0.05 -1.03
CA VAL A 11 7.26 0.18 -2.21
C VAL A 11 7.68 1.64 -2.26
N GLU A 12 8.95 1.89 -2.01
CA GLU A 12 9.53 3.22 -1.88
C GLU A 12 11.02 3.12 -2.17
N ASP A 13 11.54 3.93 -3.11
CA ASP A 13 12.97 3.89 -3.44
C ASP A 13 13.82 4.80 -2.55
N HIS A 14 13.25 5.83 -1.95
CA HIS A 14 14.00 6.75 -1.09
C HIS A 14 14.30 6.08 0.26
N GLU A 15 15.57 5.80 0.51
CA GLU A 15 15.99 4.98 1.65
C GLU A 15 15.55 5.54 2.99
N ASP A 16 15.79 6.84 3.24
CA ASP A 16 15.46 7.43 4.53
C ASP A 16 13.97 7.41 4.81
N THR A 17 13.17 7.71 3.81
CA THR A 17 11.70 7.67 3.95
C THR A 17 11.24 6.24 4.20
N ARG A 18 11.78 5.30 3.44
CA ARG A 18 11.42 3.88 3.58
C ARG A 18 11.74 3.36 4.98
N GLU A 19 12.93 3.67 5.50
CA GLU A 19 13.32 3.23 6.83
C GLU A 19 12.42 3.83 7.91
N LEU A 20 12.17 5.13 7.83
CA LEU A 20 11.34 5.82 8.82
C LEU A 20 9.92 5.22 8.86
N ILE A 21 9.30 5.11 7.73
CA ILE A 21 7.92 4.64 7.66
C ILE A 21 7.83 3.16 8.03
N THR A 22 8.82 2.37 7.67
CA THR A 22 8.87 0.97 8.08
C THR A 22 8.92 0.85 9.60
N ILE A 23 9.73 1.69 10.26
CA ILE A 23 9.80 1.70 11.74
C ILE A 23 8.44 2.10 12.33
N VAL A 24 7.83 3.14 11.79
CA VAL A 24 6.53 3.63 12.29
C VAL A 24 5.47 2.52 12.20
N LEU A 25 5.41 1.84 11.07
CA LEU A 25 4.45 0.75 10.88
C LEU A 25 4.74 -0.43 11.83
N ARG A 26 6.00 -0.79 11.98
CA ARG A 26 6.37 -1.89 12.88
C ARG A 26 6.05 -1.60 14.34
N GLN A 27 6.14 -0.34 14.74
CA GLN A 27 5.74 0.08 16.09
C GLN A 27 4.25 -0.09 16.35
N ARG A 28 3.45 -0.17 15.29
CA ARG A 28 2.01 -0.40 15.37
C ARG A 28 1.67 -1.86 15.04
N ASP A 29 2.65 -2.75 15.19
CA ASP A 29 2.50 -4.20 15.04
C ASP A 29 2.21 -4.67 13.62
N PHE A 30 2.55 -3.89 12.62
CA PHE A 30 2.52 -4.39 11.24
C PHE A 30 3.84 -5.10 10.91
N GLU A 31 3.74 -6.15 10.11
CA GLU A 31 4.90 -6.74 9.48
C GLU A 31 5.07 -6.06 8.13
N VAL A 32 6.28 -5.61 7.81
CA VAL A 32 6.52 -4.81 6.61
C VAL A 32 7.58 -5.49 5.75
N ALA A 33 7.23 -5.72 4.48
CA ALA A 33 8.19 -6.08 3.46
C ALA A 33 8.43 -4.87 2.56
N ASN A 34 9.64 -4.72 2.07
CA ASN A 34 10.02 -3.58 1.25
C ASN A 34 10.37 -3.98 -0.17
N ALA A 35 9.99 -3.13 -1.12
CA ALA A 35 10.50 -3.18 -2.48
C ALA A 35 10.89 -1.76 -2.88
N TYR A 36 11.75 -1.63 -3.88
CA TYR A 36 12.33 -0.34 -4.25
C TYR A 36 12.00 0.07 -5.67
N THR A 37 11.36 -0.81 -6.43
CA THR A 37 11.08 -0.64 -7.85
C THR A 37 9.70 -1.18 -8.18
N VAL A 38 9.19 -0.82 -9.35
CA VAL A 38 7.93 -1.40 -9.85
C VAL A 38 8.07 -2.91 -9.98
N ASP A 39 9.13 -3.39 -10.62
CA ASP A 39 9.34 -4.82 -10.82
C ASP A 39 9.45 -5.58 -9.50
N GLY A 40 10.19 -5.05 -8.54
CA GLY A 40 10.30 -5.65 -7.21
C GLY A 40 8.97 -5.70 -6.48
N GLY A 41 8.18 -4.64 -6.62
CA GLY A 41 6.84 -4.60 -6.03
C GLY A 41 5.90 -5.64 -6.63
N VAL A 42 5.88 -5.75 -7.96
CA VAL A 42 5.06 -6.76 -8.64
C VAL A 42 5.48 -8.16 -8.22
N ARG A 43 6.79 -8.41 -8.17
CA ARG A 43 7.29 -9.74 -7.82
C ARG A 43 6.85 -10.13 -6.42
N LEU A 44 7.07 -9.27 -5.42
CA LEU A 44 6.67 -9.59 -4.05
C LEU A 44 5.15 -9.74 -3.93
N ALA A 45 4.39 -8.85 -4.56
CA ALA A 45 2.93 -8.92 -4.53
C ALA A 45 2.40 -10.22 -5.12
N SER A 46 3.08 -10.76 -6.14
CA SER A 46 2.66 -12.00 -6.78
C SER A 46 3.12 -13.25 -6.03
N GLU A 47 4.21 -13.16 -5.28
CA GLU A 47 4.81 -14.31 -4.60
C GLU A 47 4.36 -14.47 -3.17
N GLU A 48 3.95 -13.41 -2.52
CA GLU A 48 3.59 -13.42 -1.10
C GLU A 48 2.25 -12.78 -0.88
N ARG A 49 1.64 -13.10 0.26
CA ARG A 49 0.36 -12.54 0.62
C ARG A 49 0.52 -11.31 1.51
N PHE A 50 -0.18 -10.24 1.17
CA PHE A 50 -0.19 -9.00 1.95
C PHE A 50 -1.61 -8.58 2.25
N ASP A 51 -1.77 -7.80 3.32
CA ASP A 51 -3.06 -7.23 3.72
C ASP A 51 -3.26 -5.84 3.12
N LEU A 52 -2.17 -5.18 2.72
CA LEU A 52 -2.23 -3.86 2.11
C LEU A 52 -0.95 -3.60 1.33
N TYR A 53 -1.10 -2.88 0.21
CA TYR A 53 0.03 -2.36 -0.56
C TYR A 53 0.13 -0.85 -0.34
N LEU A 54 1.30 -0.40 0.10
CA LEU A 54 1.60 1.02 0.32
C LEU A 54 2.60 1.47 -0.75
N LEU A 55 2.18 2.37 -1.64
CA LEU A 55 2.94 2.69 -2.84
C LEU A 55 3.30 4.17 -2.91
N ASP A 56 4.55 4.45 -3.30
CA ASP A 56 4.94 5.80 -3.71
C ASP A 56 4.58 6.01 -5.19
N SER A 57 4.46 7.27 -5.59
CA SER A 57 4.11 7.61 -6.97
C SER A 57 5.28 7.52 -7.94
N TRP A 58 6.50 7.78 -7.48
CA TRP A 58 7.69 7.82 -8.33
C TRP A 58 8.66 6.72 -7.95
N LEU A 59 9.01 5.88 -8.91
CA LEU A 59 9.93 4.76 -8.71
C LEU A 59 10.96 4.78 -9.84
N PRO A 60 12.15 4.18 -9.65
CA PRO A 60 13.22 4.28 -10.64
C PRO A 60 12.88 3.72 -12.01
N ASP A 61 12.04 2.69 -12.05
CA ASP A 61 11.68 1.98 -13.28
C ASP A 61 10.25 2.23 -13.72
N GLY A 62 9.58 3.24 -13.16
CA GLY A 62 8.21 3.56 -13.54
C GLY A 62 7.49 4.35 -12.48
N SER A 63 6.19 4.14 -12.37
CA SER A 63 5.37 4.88 -11.43
C SER A 63 4.56 3.96 -10.52
N GLY A 64 4.10 4.53 -9.41
CA GLY A 64 3.15 3.83 -8.55
C GLY A 64 1.86 3.48 -9.28
N LEU A 65 1.45 4.31 -10.26
CA LEU A 65 0.29 4.01 -11.10
C LEU A 65 0.50 2.75 -11.91
N ASP A 66 1.68 2.62 -12.54
CA ASP A 66 2.01 1.40 -13.29
C ASP A 66 2.00 0.19 -12.38
N LEU A 67 2.60 0.32 -11.21
CA LEU A 67 2.63 -0.76 -10.22
C LEU A 67 1.21 -1.14 -9.80
N CYS A 68 0.38 -0.17 -9.48
CA CYS A 68 -1.01 -0.39 -9.09
C CYS A 68 -1.78 -1.15 -10.18
N ARG A 69 -1.67 -0.70 -11.43
CA ARG A 69 -2.33 -1.36 -12.55
C ARG A 69 -1.86 -2.80 -12.73
N ARG A 70 -0.56 -3.03 -12.59
CA ARG A 70 0.01 -4.38 -12.73
C ARG A 70 -0.46 -5.29 -11.60
N ILE A 71 -0.50 -4.80 -10.35
CA ILE A 71 -1.02 -5.58 -9.24
C ILE A 71 -2.48 -5.93 -9.46
N ARG A 72 -3.28 -4.99 -9.95
CA ARG A 72 -4.70 -5.23 -10.17
C ARG A 72 -5.01 -6.28 -11.21
N LYS A 73 -4.05 -6.64 -12.04
CA LYS A 73 -4.25 -7.73 -13.00
C LYS A 73 -4.35 -9.10 -12.32
N PHE A 74 -3.74 -9.26 -11.15
CA PHE A 74 -3.79 -10.55 -10.44
C PHE A 74 -4.36 -10.46 -9.03
N ASP A 75 -4.54 -9.26 -8.48
CA ASP A 75 -5.09 -9.06 -7.14
C ASP A 75 -6.02 -7.86 -7.15
N GLN A 76 -7.31 -8.11 -7.09
CA GLN A 76 -8.34 -7.09 -7.21
C GLN A 76 -8.95 -6.72 -5.86
N VAL A 77 -8.51 -7.36 -4.78
CA VAL A 77 -9.16 -7.19 -3.47
C VAL A 77 -8.30 -6.55 -2.40
N THR A 78 -6.99 -6.75 -2.43
CA THR A 78 -6.11 -6.18 -1.40
C THR A 78 -6.10 -4.66 -1.53
N PRO A 79 -6.32 -3.92 -0.43
CA PRO A 79 -6.34 -2.46 -0.52
C PRO A 79 -4.97 -1.89 -0.91
N ILE A 80 -5.00 -0.85 -1.73
CA ILE A 80 -3.82 -0.11 -2.14
C ILE A 80 -3.95 1.31 -1.63
N LEU A 81 -2.93 1.78 -0.91
CA LEU A 81 -2.84 3.12 -0.38
C LEU A 81 -1.61 3.79 -1.00
N PHE A 82 -1.83 4.92 -1.67
CA PHE A 82 -0.71 5.74 -2.13
C PHE A 82 -0.23 6.65 -1.00
N TYR A 83 1.07 6.79 -0.88
CA TYR A 83 1.70 7.69 0.08
C TYR A 83 2.79 8.44 -0.68
N SER A 84 2.53 9.69 -1.04
CA SER A 84 3.31 10.38 -2.06
C SER A 84 3.39 11.88 -1.80
N ALA A 85 4.48 12.49 -2.26
CA ALA A 85 4.61 13.94 -2.24
C ALA A 85 3.81 14.62 -3.35
N ALA A 86 3.32 13.86 -4.35
CA ALA A 86 2.48 14.41 -5.42
C ALA A 86 1.12 14.74 -4.83
N ALA A 87 0.78 16.03 -4.77
CA ALA A 87 -0.34 16.52 -3.97
C ALA A 87 -1.51 17.09 -4.77
N TYR A 88 -1.45 17.05 -6.10
CA TYR A 88 -2.53 17.58 -6.92
C TYR A 88 -3.74 16.66 -6.92
N GLU A 89 -4.90 17.25 -7.07
CA GLU A 89 -6.15 16.50 -7.14
C GLU A 89 -6.12 15.49 -8.30
N ALA A 90 -5.49 15.87 -9.42
CA ALA A 90 -5.32 14.97 -10.55
C ALA A 90 -4.53 13.71 -10.18
N ASP A 91 -3.49 13.86 -9.35
CA ASP A 91 -2.68 12.70 -8.91
C ASP A 91 -3.53 11.71 -8.11
N LYS A 92 -4.34 12.23 -7.20
CA LYS A 92 -5.24 11.39 -6.39
C LYS A 92 -6.27 10.69 -7.26
N ASN A 93 -6.86 11.43 -8.19
CA ASN A 93 -7.89 10.87 -9.07
C ASN A 93 -7.32 9.77 -9.95
N MET A 94 -6.11 9.94 -10.45
CA MET A 94 -5.45 8.91 -11.25
C MET A 94 -5.18 7.65 -10.45
N ALA A 95 -4.74 7.80 -9.20
CA ALA A 95 -4.49 6.66 -8.32
C ALA A 95 -5.79 5.89 -8.04
N LEU A 96 -6.86 6.60 -7.72
CA LEU A 96 -8.15 5.97 -7.45
C LEU A 96 -8.69 5.28 -8.71
N SER A 97 -8.54 5.91 -9.86
CA SER A 97 -8.96 5.31 -11.14
C SER A 97 -8.15 4.06 -11.48
N ALA A 98 -6.89 4.00 -11.05
CA ALA A 98 -6.04 2.84 -11.28
C ALA A 98 -6.36 1.68 -10.34
N GLY A 99 -7.18 1.91 -9.32
CA GLY A 99 -7.63 0.85 -8.41
C GLY A 99 -7.21 1.02 -6.96
N ALA A 100 -6.68 2.18 -6.57
CA ALA A 100 -6.33 2.45 -5.18
C ALA A 100 -7.57 2.80 -4.36
N GLN A 101 -7.51 2.53 -3.07
CA GLN A 101 -8.60 2.85 -2.14
C GLN A 101 -8.41 4.18 -1.46
N ALA A 102 -7.17 4.68 -1.35
CA ALA A 102 -6.91 5.95 -0.69
C ALA A 102 -5.57 6.53 -1.10
N TYR A 103 -5.34 7.77 -0.69
CA TYR A 103 -4.14 8.52 -1.05
C TYR A 103 -3.76 9.43 0.11
N LEU A 104 -2.52 9.33 0.59
CA LEU A 104 -1.97 10.21 1.60
C LEU A 104 -0.81 11.02 1.05
N ILE A 105 -0.73 12.27 1.46
CA ILE A 105 0.30 13.21 1.00
C ILE A 105 1.43 13.28 2.03
N LYS A 106 2.68 13.10 1.56
CA LYS A 106 3.87 13.29 2.38
C LYS A 106 4.26 14.75 2.42
N PRO A 107 4.80 15.22 3.51
CA PRO A 107 4.78 14.63 4.85
C PRO A 107 3.58 15.09 5.67
N SER A 108 2.73 15.93 5.09
CA SER A 108 1.67 16.63 5.84
C SER A 108 0.64 15.70 6.45
N GLN A 109 0.39 14.55 5.81
CA GLN A 109 -0.61 13.61 6.30
C GLN A 109 -0.01 12.33 6.90
N THR A 110 1.29 12.33 7.18
CA THR A 110 1.97 11.14 7.70
C THR A 110 1.39 10.66 9.04
N SER A 111 0.90 11.58 9.88
CA SER A 111 0.32 11.20 11.16
C SER A 111 -0.93 10.35 11.04
N GLU A 112 -1.57 10.35 9.88
CA GLU A 112 -2.79 9.58 9.63
C GLU A 112 -2.51 8.20 9.07
N LEU A 113 -1.25 7.90 8.77
CA LEU A 113 -0.89 6.70 8.00
C LEU A 113 -1.32 5.40 8.68
N CYS A 114 -0.90 5.19 9.92
CA CYS A 114 -1.16 3.90 10.58
C CYS A 114 -2.64 3.65 10.80
N ASP A 115 -3.39 4.69 11.16
CA ASP A 115 -4.83 4.55 11.37
C ASP A 115 -5.54 4.25 10.05
N LEU A 116 -5.11 4.90 8.97
CA LEU A 116 -5.71 4.64 7.66
C LEU A 116 -5.37 3.24 7.17
N VAL A 117 -4.13 2.79 7.35
CA VAL A 117 -3.75 1.42 6.99
C VAL A 117 -4.65 0.41 7.72
N SER A 118 -4.81 0.57 9.03
CA SER A 118 -5.69 -0.31 9.82
C SER A 118 -7.12 -0.27 9.32
N SER A 119 -7.65 0.92 9.06
CA SER A 119 -9.02 1.10 8.59
C SER A 119 -9.25 0.41 7.24
N LEU A 120 -8.32 0.57 6.31
CA LEU A 120 -8.44 -0.04 4.98
C LEU A 120 -8.40 -1.56 5.06
N ILE A 121 -7.52 -2.11 5.89
CA ILE A 121 -7.43 -3.56 6.08
C ILE A 121 -8.72 -4.07 6.72
N ASP A 122 -9.22 -3.40 7.74
CA ASP A 122 -10.46 -3.80 8.40
C ASP A 122 -11.64 -3.80 7.44
N LYS A 123 -11.75 -2.78 6.60
CA LYS A 123 -12.83 -2.70 5.60
C LYS A 123 -12.73 -3.84 4.59
N ALA A 124 -11.53 -4.15 4.13
CA ALA A 124 -11.33 -5.25 3.20
C ALA A 124 -11.71 -6.59 3.83
N ASN A 125 -11.36 -6.80 5.10
CA ASN A 125 -11.69 -8.02 5.83
C ASN A 125 -13.19 -8.12 6.08
N GLN A 126 -13.87 -7.02 6.36
CA GLN A 126 -15.32 -7.03 6.50
C GLN A 126 -16.00 -7.44 5.21
N LYS A 127 -15.55 -6.93 4.08
CA LYS A 127 -16.10 -7.33 2.79
C LYS A 127 -15.91 -8.82 2.55
N ALA A 128 -14.73 -9.34 2.86
CA ALA A 128 -14.43 -10.75 2.67
C ALA A 128 -15.32 -11.63 3.55
N SER A 129 -15.55 -11.24 4.81
CA SER A 129 -16.34 -12.05 5.71
C SER A 129 -17.85 -11.92 5.50
N MET A 130 -18.32 -10.80 4.94
CA MET A 130 -19.72 -10.66 4.59
C MET A 130 -20.09 -11.48 3.39
N GLY A 131 -19.19 -11.85 2.71
CA GLY A 131 -19.44 -12.70 2.05
C GLY A 131 -20.11 -12.96 1.08
N PHE A 132 -20.34 -12.92 0.50
CA PHE A 132 -20.92 -13.30 -0.35
C PHE A 132 -20.76 -14.19 -1.03
N PRO A 133 -21.33 -15.02 -1.07
CA PRO A 133 -21.24 -16.00 -1.97
C PRO A 133 -21.59 -15.44 -3.13
N GLY A 134 -21.07 -14.73 -3.51
CA GLY A 134 -21.29 -14.27 -4.82
C GLY A 134 -22.46 -14.42 -5.31
#